data_c744d1fe4539b9379f45e68e71b13621
#
_entry.id   c744d1fe4539b9379f45e68e71b13621
#
_cell.length_a   1.000
_cell.length_b   1.000
_cell.length_c   1.000
_cell.angle_alpha   90.00
_cell.angle_beta   90.00
_cell.angle_gamma   90.00
#
_symmetry.space_group_name_H-M   'P 1'
#
loop_
_entity.id
_entity.type
_entity.pdbx_description
1 polymer ?
#
loop_
_entity_poly.entity_id
_entity_poly.type
_entity_poly.pdbx_seq_one_letter_code
_entity_poly.pdbx_strand_id
1 'polypeptide(L)'
;QSVERRTVNPQVPGSSPGGRAKILEEPTHYEVGFLFALSSAVFHLSQIIFFVIGCLASFALFCLLFPHLFTRQQKFYPKRVITAFESRMFTRLKDAFPHHHILAQVAFSALITHDQMNMRSKFNRKVTDFVVMDREYNVVAIVELDDPSHFGKEKEDAERDAMLIAAGYTVVRYTEIPSIRQLQRDLR
;
A
#
# COMPACT_ATOMS: atom_id res chain seq x y z
N GLN A 1 93.71 -12.21 -82.39
CA GLN A 1 93.38 -13.55 -81.95
C GLN A 1 92.41 -13.43 -80.74
N SER A 2 91.20 -13.73 -80.98
CA SER A 2 90.47 -14.95 -80.58
C SER A 2 90.42 -15.15 -79.03
N VAL A 3 89.26 -15.26 -78.53
CA VAL A 3 88.66 -16.51 -78.02
C VAL A 3 87.24 -16.19 -77.50
N GLU A 4 86.33 -16.80 -78.10
CA GLU A 4 84.95 -16.98 -77.77
C GLU A 4 84.79 -17.75 -76.46
N ARG A 5 84.03 -17.35 -75.49
CA ARG A 5 83.45 -18.21 -74.46
C ARG A 5 81.95 -17.97 -74.36
N ARG A 6 81.22 -18.95 -74.81
CA ARG A 6 79.86 -19.19 -74.48
C ARG A 6 79.69 -19.42 -72.98
N THR A 7 78.86 -18.73 -72.35
CA THR A 7 78.32 -19.09 -71.06
C THR A 7 76.83 -19.30 -71.16
N VAL A 8 76.44 -20.52 -70.79
CA VAL A 8 75.09 -21.05 -70.73
C VAL A 8 74.30 -20.31 -69.68
N ASN A 9 73.12 -19.83 -70.08
CA ASN A 9 72.12 -19.23 -69.18
C ASN A 9 71.32 -20.33 -68.50
N PRO A 10 71.24 -20.38 -67.16
CA PRO A 10 70.31 -21.26 -66.47
C PRO A 10 68.92 -20.63 -66.42
N GLN A 11 67.95 -21.39 -66.92
CA GLN A 11 66.52 -21.04 -66.76
C GLN A 11 66.10 -20.99 -65.29
N VAL A 12 65.53 -19.85 -64.87
CA VAL A 12 64.87 -19.70 -63.59
C VAL A 12 63.40 -20.04 -63.80
N PRO A 13 62.78 -20.89 -62.99
CA PRO A 13 61.34 -21.24 -63.07
C PRO A 13 60.50 -20.02 -62.70
N GLY A 14 59.50 -19.73 -63.50
CA GLY A 14 58.57 -18.62 -63.29
C GLY A 14 57.78 -18.79 -62.01
N SER A 15 57.83 -17.75 -61.19
CA SER A 15 56.88 -17.55 -60.09
C SER A 15 55.58 -16.93 -60.62
N SER A 16 54.46 -17.67 -60.46
CA SER A 16 53.13 -17.22 -60.75
C SER A 16 52.79 -15.96 -59.89
N PRO A 17 52.26 -14.89 -60.45
CA PRO A 17 51.70 -13.83 -59.64
C PRO A 17 50.27 -14.16 -59.31
N GLY A 18 50.04 -14.86 -58.24
CA GLY A 18 48.75 -15.13 -57.71
C GLY A 18 48.47 -14.34 -56.42
N GLY A 19 48.34 -13.07 -56.52
CA GLY A 19 47.88 -12.25 -55.45
C GLY A 19 47.16 -11.02 -56.01
N ARG A 20 45.88 -11.16 -56.25
CA ARG A 20 45.01 -9.99 -56.51
C ARG A 20 45.04 -9.16 -55.23
N ALA A 21 45.75 -8.04 -55.26
CA ALA A 21 45.60 -7.00 -54.27
C ALA A 21 44.09 -6.58 -54.28
N LYS A 22 43.40 -6.78 -53.18
CA LYS A 22 42.09 -6.16 -53.02
C LYS A 22 42.35 -4.66 -53.03
N ILE A 23 41.92 -4.00 -54.08
CA ILE A 23 41.83 -2.56 -54.12
C ILE A 23 40.78 -2.23 -53.08
N LEU A 24 41.19 -1.65 -51.97
CA LEU A 24 40.29 -1.01 -51.04
C LEU A 24 39.64 0.14 -51.82
N GLU A 25 38.43 -0.05 -52.26
CA GLU A 25 37.65 1.04 -52.86
C GLU A 25 37.56 2.16 -51.81
N GLU A 26 38.08 3.30 -52.12
CA GLU A 26 37.91 4.51 -51.30
C GLU A 26 36.42 4.82 -51.21
N PRO A 27 35.88 5.05 -49.99
CA PRO A 27 34.47 5.34 -49.81
C PRO A 27 34.07 6.55 -50.68
N THR A 28 33.02 6.38 -51.41
CA THR A 28 32.53 7.45 -52.33
C THR A 28 32.02 8.63 -51.50
N HIS A 29 32.14 9.84 -52.04
CA HIS A 29 31.79 11.09 -51.36
C HIS A 29 30.39 11.08 -50.70
N TYR A 30 29.41 10.37 -51.29
CA TYR A 30 28.07 10.27 -50.73
C TYR A 30 27.99 9.28 -49.55
N GLU A 31 28.82 8.24 -49.50
CA GLU A 31 28.89 7.32 -48.35
C GLU A 31 29.48 8.00 -47.13
N VAL A 32 30.51 8.82 -47.32
CA VAL A 32 31.11 9.64 -46.24
C VAL A 32 30.10 10.65 -45.73
N GLY A 33 29.34 11.33 -46.60
CA GLY A 33 28.30 12.27 -46.24
C GLY A 33 27.16 11.64 -45.46
N PHE A 34 26.73 10.43 -45.89
CA PHE A 34 25.69 9.65 -45.17
C PHE A 34 26.14 9.24 -43.76
N LEU A 35 27.38 8.76 -43.59
CA LEU A 35 27.96 8.39 -42.30
C LEU A 35 28.07 9.60 -41.36
N PHE A 36 28.43 10.75 -41.87
CA PHE A 36 28.48 12.01 -41.07
C PHE A 36 27.07 12.43 -40.63
N ALA A 37 26.08 12.36 -41.51
CA ALA A 37 24.68 12.67 -41.18
C ALA A 37 24.12 11.71 -40.12
N LEU A 38 24.42 10.42 -40.25
CA LEU A 38 23.99 9.40 -39.30
C LEU A 38 24.68 9.61 -37.93
N SER A 39 25.98 9.88 -37.92
CA SER A 39 26.74 10.18 -36.69
C SER A 39 26.21 11.41 -35.97
N SER A 40 25.90 12.52 -36.71
CA SER A 40 25.32 13.70 -36.11
C SER A 40 23.91 13.46 -35.54
N ALA A 41 23.09 12.69 -36.24
CA ALA A 41 21.75 12.32 -35.76
C ALA A 41 21.80 11.48 -34.46
N VAL A 42 22.70 10.49 -34.39
CA VAL A 42 22.92 9.68 -33.18
C VAL A 42 23.44 10.57 -32.03
N PHE A 43 24.34 11.50 -32.31
CA PHE A 43 24.86 12.44 -31.32
C PHE A 43 23.75 13.33 -30.74
N HIS A 44 22.89 13.90 -31.59
CA HIS A 44 21.75 14.69 -31.13
C HIS A 44 20.72 13.85 -30.36
N LEU A 45 20.45 12.63 -30.78
CA LEU A 45 19.56 11.71 -30.08
C LEU A 45 20.09 11.38 -28.67
N SER A 46 21.39 11.10 -28.57
CA SER A 46 22.01 10.82 -27.26
C SER A 46 21.93 12.02 -26.31
N GLN A 47 22.15 13.24 -26.82
CA GLN A 47 22.01 14.46 -26.02
C GLN A 47 20.59 14.64 -25.50
N ILE A 48 19.57 14.40 -26.32
CA ILE A 48 18.16 14.47 -25.91
C ILE A 48 17.88 13.44 -24.81
N ILE A 49 18.36 12.19 -24.98
CA ILE A 49 18.17 11.14 -23.97
C ILE A 49 18.81 11.54 -22.63
N PHE A 50 20.06 12.02 -22.64
CA PHE A 50 20.73 12.48 -21.41
C PHE A 50 20.01 13.67 -20.76
N PHE A 51 19.49 14.59 -21.57
CA PHE A 51 18.71 15.71 -21.05
C PHE A 51 17.42 15.24 -20.38
N VAL A 52 16.68 14.34 -21.01
CA VAL A 52 15.45 13.77 -20.43
C VAL A 52 15.74 13.02 -19.13
N ILE A 53 16.79 12.19 -19.11
CA ILE A 53 17.21 11.48 -17.89
C ILE A 53 17.57 12.47 -16.79
N GLY A 54 18.32 13.52 -17.11
CA GLY A 54 18.69 14.58 -16.16
C GLY A 54 17.47 15.31 -15.58
N CYS A 55 16.50 15.65 -16.41
CA CYS A 55 15.24 16.27 -15.98
C CYS A 55 14.43 15.34 -15.06
N LEU A 56 14.31 14.05 -15.41
CA LEU A 56 13.61 13.07 -14.58
C LEU A 56 14.31 12.87 -13.23
N ALA A 57 15.64 12.76 -13.23
CA ALA A 57 16.41 12.62 -12.00
C ALA A 57 16.27 13.87 -11.11
N SER A 58 16.33 15.07 -11.69
CA SER A 58 16.15 16.33 -10.98
C SER A 58 14.73 16.45 -10.41
N PHE A 59 13.71 16.05 -11.19
CA PHE A 59 12.33 16.02 -10.73
C PHE A 59 12.12 15.02 -9.59
N ALA A 60 12.69 13.81 -9.71
CA ALA A 60 12.64 12.82 -8.64
C ALA A 60 13.31 13.31 -7.35
N LEU A 61 14.48 13.94 -7.48
CA LEU A 61 15.19 14.55 -6.35
C LEU A 61 14.36 15.69 -5.74
N PHE A 62 13.73 16.53 -6.55
CA PHE A 62 12.83 17.57 -6.08
C PHE A 62 11.63 16.99 -5.29
N CYS A 63 10.99 15.94 -5.79
CA CYS A 63 9.90 15.26 -5.08
C CYS A 63 10.37 14.65 -3.74
N LEU A 64 11.61 14.15 -3.67
CA LEU A 64 12.19 13.60 -2.44
C LEU A 64 12.55 14.69 -1.42
N LEU A 65 13.06 15.83 -1.87
CA LEU A 65 13.46 16.93 -0.98
C LEU A 65 12.27 17.77 -0.51
N PHE A 66 11.20 17.84 -1.31
CA PHE A 66 10.03 18.66 -1.02
C PHE A 66 8.72 17.84 -0.95
N PRO A 67 8.64 16.76 -0.14
CA PRO A 67 7.45 15.93 -0.06
C PRO A 67 6.24 16.72 0.45
N HIS A 68 6.45 17.76 1.26
CA HIS A 68 5.38 18.59 1.81
C HIS A 68 4.61 19.40 0.74
N LEU A 69 5.19 19.66 -0.43
CA LEU A 69 4.48 20.32 -1.54
C LEU A 69 3.45 19.40 -2.20
N PHE A 70 3.67 18.07 -2.12
CA PHE A 70 2.78 17.06 -2.70
C PHE A 70 1.86 16.42 -1.66
N THR A 71 2.10 16.67 -0.36
CA THR A 71 1.29 16.11 0.72
C THR A 71 0.04 16.96 0.88
N ARG A 72 -1.09 16.44 0.45
CA ARG A 72 -2.39 17.08 0.68
C ARG A 72 -2.68 17.08 2.18
N GLN A 73 -2.81 18.25 2.81
CA GLN A 73 -3.20 18.36 4.21
C GLN A 73 -4.54 17.66 4.42
N GLN A 74 -4.51 16.57 5.20
CA GLN A 74 -5.74 15.88 5.58
C GLN A 74 -6.51 16.73 6.59
N LYS A 75 -7.75 17.04 6.28
CA LYS A 75 -8.62 17.78 7.18
C LYS A 75 -9.39 16.78 8.05
N PHE A 76 -9.28 16.94 9.36
CA PHE A 76 -10.05 16.18 10.33
C PHE A 76 -11.21 17.03 10.83
N TYR A 77 -12.36 16.42 10.99
CA TYR A 77 -13.57 17.08 11.46
C TYR A 77 -14.08 16.38 12.72
N PRO A 78 -14.59 17.12 13.72
CA PRO A 78 -15.20 16.51 14.90
C PRO A 78 -16.45 15.73 14.50
N LYS A 79 -16.63 14.56 15.12
CA LYS A 79 -17.79 13.70 14.95
C LYS A 79 -18.46 13.49 16.31
N ARG A 80 -19.77 13.37 16.34
CA ARG A 80 -20.50 12.95 17.54
C ARG A 80 -20.07 11.52 17.92
N VAL A 81 -19.82 11.30 19.20
CA VAL A 81 -19.44 9.97 19.72
C VAL A 81 -20.61 9.01 19.64
N ILE A 82 -21.81 9.45 20.02
CA ILE A 82 -23.04 8.67 20.04
C ILE A 82 -24.16 9.36 19.25
N THR A 83 -25.07 8.59 18.69
CA THR A 83 -26.25 9.04 17.98
C THR A 83 -27.33 9.56 18.96
N ALA A 84 -28.40 10.15 18.45
CA ALA A 84 -29.53 10.59 19.26
C ALA A 84 -30.27 9.39 19.89
N PHE A 85 -30.29 8.23 19.23
CA PHE A 85 -30.88 7.01 19.75
C PHE A 85 -30.05 6.42 20.88
N GLU A 86 -28.75 6.29 20.68
CA GLU A 86 -27.80 5.84 21.70
C GLU A 86 -27.74 6.80 22.89
N SER A 87 -27.89 8.11 22.69
CA SER A 87 -27.94 9.09 23.77
C SER A 87 -29.10 8.85 24.74
N ARG A 88 -30.26 8.44 24.23
CA ARG A 88 -31.40 8.05 25.07
C ARG A 88 -31.12 6.80 25.88
N MET A 89 -30.47 5.80 25.25
CA MET A 89 -30.06 4.59 25.95
C MET A 89 -29.01 4.88 27.02
N PHE A 90 -28.03 5.68 26.73
CA PHE A 90 -27.02 6.12 27.69
C PHE A 90 -27.64 6.75 28.96
N THR A 91 -28.60 7.67 28.77
CA THR A 91 -29.32 8.28 29.90
C THR A 91 -30.09 7.23 30.68
N ARG A 92 -30.77 6.30 29.99
CA ARG A 92 -31.54 5.22 30.63
C ARG A 92 -30.66 4.28 31.43
N LEU A 93 -29.46 3.95 30.94
CA LEU A 93 -28.47 3.15 31.67
C LEU A 93 -27.98 3.86 32.93
N LYS A 94 -27.69 5.16 32.85
CA LYS A 94 -27.30 5.96 34.01
C LYS A 94 -28.40 6.02 35.07
N ASP A 95 -29.66 6.16 34.66
CA ASP A 95 -30.79 6.16 35.59
C ASP A 95 -31.02 4.79 36.25
N ALA A 96 -30.81 3.71 35.47
CA ALA A 96 -30.97 2.34 36.00
C ALA A 96 -29.83 1.94 36.96
N PHE A 97 -28.61 2.45 36.72
CA PHE A 97 -27.40 2.09 37.45
C PHE A 97 -26.61 3.32 37.93
N PRO A 98 -27.16 4.10 38.89
CA PRO A 98 -26.59 5.41 39.29
C PRO A 98 -25.21 5.29 39.94
N HIS A 99 -24.85 4.11 40.43
CA HIS A 99 -23.56 3.84 41.08
C HIS A 99 -22.56 3.10 40.19
N HIS A 100 -22.89 2.88 38.92
CA HIS A 100 -22.03 2.21 37.94
C HIS A 100 -21.42 3.22 36.98
N HIS A 101 -20.32 2.86 36.39
CA HIS A 101 -19.69 3.61 35.33
C HIS A 101 -20.24 3.14 33.99
N ILE A 102 -20.81 4.07 33.21
CA ILE A 102 -21.32 3.78 31.87
C ILE A 102 -20.36 4.38 30.86
N LEU A 103 -19.74 3.53 30.06
CA LEU A 103 -18.89 3.94 28.93
C LEU A 103 -19.64 3.74 27.64
N ALA A 104 -19.41 4.62 26.67
CA ALA A 104 -19.96 4.52 25.33
C ALA A 104 -18.84 4.35 24.30
N GLN A 105 -19.11 3.60 23.25
CA GLN A 105 -18.20 3.40 22.10
C GLN A 105 -16.84 2.84 22.53
N VAL A 106 -16.85 1.73 23.28
CA VAL A 106 -15.64 1.08 23.79
C VAL A 106 -15.07 0.11 22.78
N ALA A 107 -13.81 0.27 22.43
CA ALA A 107 -13.15 -0.63 21.50
C ALA A 107 -13.03 -2.05 22.06
N PHE A 108 -13.23 -3.08 21.26
CA PHE A 108 -13.05 -4.48 21.64
C PHE A 108 -11.64 -4.75 22.16
N SER A 109 -10.63 -4.09 21.58
CA SER A 109 -9.24 -4.21 22.03
C SER A 109 -8.97 -3.69 23.44
N ALA A 110 -9.90 -2.93 24.02
CA ALA A 110 -9.86 -2.54 25.43
C ALA A 110 -10.50 -3.58 26.36
N LEU A 111 -11.33 -4.47 25.82
CA LEU A 111 -12.08 -5.48 26.56
C LEU A 111 -11.47 -6.87 26.45
N ILE A 112 -10.95 -7.23 25.27
CA ILE A 112 -10.43 -8.56 24.96
C ILE A 112 -9.05 -8.51 24.32
N THR A 113 -8.27 -9.54 24.53
CA THR A 113 -6.99 -9.75 23.85
C THR A 113 -6.87 -11.19 23.36
N HIS A 114 -5.91 -11.47 22.49
CA HIS A 114 -5.62 -12.82 22.01
C HIS A 114 -4.13 -12.95 21.67
N ASP A 115 -3.53 -14.13 21.85
CA ASP A 115 -2.10 -14.34 21.61
C ASP A 115 -1.73 -14.23 20.13
N GLN A 116 -2.60 -14.69 19.25
CA GLN A 116 -2.39 -14.66 17.80
C GLN A 116 -2.79 -13.31 17.19
N MET A 117 -1.89 -12.69 16.43
CA MET A 117 -2.11 -11.40 15.79
C MET A 117 -3.24 -11.43 14.73
N ASN A 118 -3.40 -12.54 14.00
CA ASN A 118 -4.49 -12.73 13.05
C ASN A 118 -5.88 -12.70 13.72
N MET A 119 -5.99 -13.21 14.96
CA MET A 119 -7.23 -13.12 15.73
C MET A 119 -7.48 -11.69 16.24
N ARG A 120 -6.43 -10.98 16.67
CA ARG A 120 -6.56 -9.56 17.05
C ARG A 120 -7.08 -8.69 15.92
N SER A 121 -6.65 -8.93 14.68
CA SER A 121 -7.10 -8.17 13.51
C SER A 121 -8.62 -8.28 13.26
N LYS A 122 -9.28 -9.35 13.73
CA LYS A 122 -10.73 -9.55 13.58
C LYS A 122 -11.54 -8.61 14.46
N PHE A 123 -10.99 -8.14 15.58
CA PHE A 123 -11.72 -7.30 16.53
C PHE A 123 -11.12 -5.90 16.78
N ASN A 124 -9.87 -5.62 16.40
CA ASN A 124 -9.21 -4.33 16.67
C ASN A 124 -9.98 -3.08 16.20
N ARG A 125 -10.84 -3.22 15.19
CA ARG A 125 -11.66 -2.10 14.66
C ARG A 125 -13.12 -2.18 15.09
N LYS A 126 -13.47 -3.17 15.92
CA LYS A 126 -14.83 -3.32 16.43
C LYS A 126 -14.99 -2.50 17.71
N VAL A 127 -16.20 -1.98 17.91
CA VAL A 127 -16.56 -1.13 19.04
C VAL A 127 -17.89 -1.62 19.58
N THR A 128 -18.06 -1.65 20.90
CA THR A 128 -19.35 -1.87 21.57
C THR A 128 -20.06 -0.55 21.79
N ASP A 129 -21.39 -0.55 21.79
CA ASP A 129 -22.14 0.68 22.04
C ASP A 129 -21.99 1.14 23.49
N PHE A 130 -22.20 0.23 24.47
CA PHE A 130 -22.06 0.57 25.89
C PHE A 130 -21.43 -0.55 26.70
N VAL A 131 -20.66 -0.13 27.70
CA VAL A 131 -20.12 -1.03 28.73
C VAL A 131 -20.57 -0.50 30.10
N VAL A 132 -21.18 -1.37 30.89
CA VAL A 132 -21.58 -1.11 32.27
C VAL A 132 -20.53 -1.72 33.20
N MET A 133 -19.91 -0.91 34.06
CA MET A 133 -18.92 -1.34 35.03
C MET A 133 -19.38 -1.04 36.46
N ASP A 134 -19.00 -1.89 37.41
CA ASP A 134 -19.21 -1.64 38.82
C ASP A 134 -18.28 -0.52 39.37
N ARG A 135 -18.31 -0.30 40.67
CA ARG A 135 -17.48 0.70 41.37
C ARG A 135 -16.00 0.34 41.37
N GLU A 136 -15.68 -0.93 41.27
CA GLU A 136 -14.34 -1.50 41.22
C GLU A 136 -13.81 -1.60 39.76
N TYR A 137 -14.54 -1.04 38.79
CA TYR A 137 -14.22 -1.04 37.37
C TYR A 137 -14.27 -2.42 36.69
N ASN A 138 -14.92 -3.43 37.31
CA ASN A 138 -15.18 -4.68 36.62
C ASN A 138 -16.34 -4.51 35.63
N VAL A 139 -16.24 -5.15 34.47
CA VAL A 139 -17.32 -5.13 33.50
C VAL A 139 -18.46 -6.04 33.98
N VAL A 140 -19.62 -5.44 34.21
CA VAL A 140 -20.85 -6.14 34.59
C VAL A 140 -21.55 -6.68 33.36
N ALA A 141 -21.73 -5.83 32.34
CA ALA A 141 -22.37 -6.21 31.08
C ALA A 141 -21.95 -5.29 29.93
N ILE A 142 -22.07 -5.81 28.74
CA ILE A 142 -21.95 -5.10 27.47
C ILE A 142 -23.35 -4.97 26.89
N VAL A 143 -23.73 -3.77 26.47
CA VAL A 143 -25.06 -3.49 25.94
C VAL A 143 -24.91 -2.96 24.52
N GLU A 144 -25.54 -3.63 23.58
CA GLU A 144 -25.60 -3.29 22.17
C GLU A 144 -27.01 -2.79 21.82
N LEU A 145 -27.10 -1.79 20.95
CA LEU A 145 -28.35 -1.19 20.55
C LEU A 145 -28.52 -1.35 19.04
N ASP A 146 -29.31 -2.33 18.64
CA ASP A 146 -29.54 -2.64 17.22
C ASP A 146 -30.55 -1.67 16.62
N ASP A 147 -30.16 -0.97 15.56
CA ASP A 147 -31.09 -0.19 14.75
C ASP A 147 -31.86 -1.15 13.82
N PRO A 148 -33.21 -1.14 13.84
CA PRO A 148 -34.05 -1.99 12.99
C PRO A 148 -33.77 -1.87 11.48
N SER A 149 -33.05 -0.85 11.04
CA SER A 149 -32.68 -0.65 9.63
C SER A 149 -31.51 -1.55 9.14
N HIS A 150 -30.85 -2.30 10.02
CA HIS A 150 -29.67 -3.13 9.68
C HIS A 150 -30.01 -4.59 9.35
N PHE A 151 -30.98 -4.85 8.48
CA PHE A 151 -31.24 -6.19 7.96
C PHE A 151 -30.05 -6.74 7.17
N GLY A 152 -29.60 -7.98 7.50
CA GLY A 152 -28.62 -8.74 6.71
C GLY A 152 -27.20 -8.85 7.30
N LYS A 153 -26.93 -8.38 8.53
CA LYS A 153 -25.63 -8.51 9.21
C LYS A 153 -25.63 -9.48 10.39
N GLU A 154 -26.69 -10.25 10.55
CA GLU A 154 -26.92 -11.15 11.70
C GLU A 154 -25.74 -12.10 11.97
N LYS A 155 -25.09 -12.61 10.92
CA LYS A 155 -23.93 -13.50 11.07
C LYS A 155 -22.69 -12.79 11.60
N GLU A 156 -22.41 -11.58 11.12
CA GLU A 156 -21.26 -10.78 11.56
C GLU A 156 -21.45 -10.32 13.01
N ASP A 157 -22.68 -10.00 13.39
CA ASP A 157 -23.04 -9.60 14.75
C ASP A 157 -22.96 -10.79 15.71
N ALA A 158 -23.43 -11.97 15.32
CA ALA A 158 -23.27 -13.18 16.10
C ALA A 158 -21.79 -13.55 16.33
N GLU A 159 -20.92 -13.38 15.33
CA GLU A 159 -19.47 -13.60 15.47
C GLU A 159 -18.83 -12.58 16.42
N ARG A 160 -19.32 -11.33 16.43
CA ARG A 160 -18.88 -10.29 17.39
C ARG A 160 -19.21 -10.69 18.82
N ASP A 161 -20.47 -11.03 19.06
CA ASP A 161 -20.95 -11.40 20.38
C ASP A 161 -20.23 -12.66 20.91
N ALA A 162 -20.02 -13.65 20.03
CA ALA A 162 -19.30 -14.86 20.40
C ALA A 162 -17.89 -14.59 20.94
N MET A 163 -17.17 -13.57 20.44
CA MET A 163 -15.85 -13.21 20.96
C MET A 163 -15.92 -12.62 22.36
N LEU A 164 -16.91 -11.78 22.65
CA LEU A 164 -17.10 -11.18 23.97
C LEU A 164 -17.59 -12.22 24.99
N ILE A 165 -18.54 -13.06 24.57
CA ILE A 165 -19.08 -14.15 25.41
C ILE A 165 -17.97 -15.18 25.73
N ALA A 166 -17.13 -15.53 24.74
CA ALA A 166 -15.98 -16.42 24.95
C ALA A 166 -14.95 -15.84 25.94
N ALA A 167 -14.87 -14.51 26.03
CA ALA A 167 -14.05 -13.82 27.03
C ALA A 167 -14.70 -13.72 28.42
N GLY A 168 -15.93 -14.22 28.59
CA GLY A 168 -16.67 -14.27 29.86
C GLY A 168 -17.60 -13.07 30.10
N TYR A 169 -17.83 -12.21 29.10
CA TYR A 169 -18.72 -11.07 29.24
C TYR A 169 -20.18 -11.44 28.97
N THR A 170 -21.08 -10.81 29.73
CA THR A 170 -22.52 -10.80 29.45
C THR A 170 -22.80 -9.77 28.37
N VAL A 171 -23.36 -10.19 27.24
CA VAL A 171 -23.75 -9.31 26.13
C VAL A 171 -25.26 -9.30 26.01
N VAL A 172 -25.88 -8.11 26.04
CA VAL A 172 -27.32 -7.93 25.93
C VAL A 172 -27.62 -6.96 24.79
N ARG A 173 -28.56 -7.36 23.91
CA ARG A 173 -28.99 -6.56 22.77
C ARG A 173 -30.40 -6.03 22.94
N TYR A 174 -30.59 -4.79 22.55
CA TYR A 174 -31.91 -4.13 22.54
C TYR A 174 -32.17 -3.48 21.17
N THR A 175 -33.36 -3.70 20.65
CA THR A 175 -33.85 -3.04 19.44
C THR A 175 -34.62 -1.75 19.72
N GLU A 176 -35.00 -1.55 21.00
CA GLU A 176 -35.67 -0.37 21.50
C GLU A 176 -35.16 0.01 22.90
N ILE A 177 -35.46 1.20 23.37
CA ILE A 177 -35.01 1.67 24.68
C ILE A 177 -35.84 0.97 25.78
N PRO A 178 -35.23 0.03 26.58
CA PRO A 178 -35.94 -0.69 27.60
C PRO A 178 -36.32 0.18 28.81
N SER A 179 -37.24 -0.31 29.64
CA SER A 179 -37.55 0.32 30.92
C SER A 179 -36.39 0.12 31.92
N ILE A 180 -36.29 0.99 32.92
CA ILE A 180 -35.29 0.88 34.00
C ILE A 180 -35.40 -0.49 34.70
N ARG A 181 -36.63 -0.97 34.97
CA ARG A 181 -36.86 -2.26 35.62
C ARG A 181 -36.39 -3.43 34.76
N GLN A 182 -36.53 -3.31 33.46
CA GLN A 182 -36.03 -4.34 32.51
C GLN A 182 -34.52 -4.37 32.52
N LEU A 183 -33.84 -3.23 32.38
CA LEU A 183 -32.35 -3.15 32.47
C LEU A 183 -31.83 -3.77 33.77
N GLN A 184 -32.46 -3.44 34.90
CA GLN A 184 -32.06 -3.96 36.21
C GLN A 184 -32.27 -5.47 36.35
N ARG A 185 -33.18 -6.10 35.60
CA ARG A 185 -33.33 -7.55 35.57
C ARG A 185 -32.33 -8.23 34.66
N ASP A 186 -32.14 -7.65 33.46
CA ASP A 186 -31.37 -8.27 32.39
C ASP A 186 -29.84 -8.17 32.62
N LEU A 187 -29.38 -7.18 33.41
CA LEU A 187 -27.97 -6.90 33.68
C LEU A 187 -27.55 -7.22 35.13
N ARG A 188 -28.25 -8.13 35.78
CA ARG A 188 -27.90 -8.61 37.13
C ARG A 188 -26.95 -9.79 37.10
#